data_cc62f77679e993187563ebeb2e32b645
#
_entry.id   cc62f77679e993187563ebeb2e32b645
#
_cell.length_a   1.000
_cell.length_b   1.000
_cell.length_c   1.000
_cell.angle_alpha   90.00
_cell.angle_beta   90.00
_cell.angle_gamma   90.00
#
_symmetry.space_group_name_H-M   'P 1'
#
loop_
_entity.id
_entity.type
_entity.pdbx_description
1 polymer ?
#
loop_
_entity_poly.entity_id
_entity_poly.type
_entity_poly.pdbx_seq_one_letter_code
_entity_poly.pdbx_strand_id
1 'polypeptide(L)'
;KNKTNKEIALRTLKFIVDRQIVKKDPTCDFSGLIVGTVGYLKAQFVFSKEWNNCVKVAGFYSANGEEYPPQVLDETGSCYIPEKALKKRSFKIQVFGKREGYFIPTNKIEITQDGGRI
;
A
#
# COMPACT_ATOMS: atom_id res chain seq x y z
N LYS A 1 21.42 20.44 -12.94
CA LYS A 1 21.09 19.93 -12.84
C LYS A 1 20.24 19.52 -12.71
N ASN A 2 19.99 19.49 -12.73
CA ASN A 2 19.15 19.00 -12.52
C ASN A 2 18.38 18.60 -12.07
N LYS A 3 18.22 18.61 -11.81
CA LYS A 3 17.59 18.13 -11.29
C LYS A 3 16.53 17.91 -11.06
N THR A 4 16.25 18.16 -11.07
CA THR A 4 15.36 17.97 -10.89
C THR A 4 14.64 17.41 -10.88
N ASN A 5 14.55 17.16 -10.99
CA ASN A 5 13.89 16.53 -11.09
C ASN A 5 13.40 15.89 -10.69
N LYS A 6 13.71 15.86 -10.78
CA LYS A 6 13.38 15.21 -10.12
C LYS A 6 12.49 15.31 -9.17
N GLU A 7 12.10 16.00 -8.98
CA GLU A 7 11.23 16.10 -8.00
C GLU A 7 9.88 15.91 -8.46
N ILE A 8 9.44 14.68 -8.70
CA ILE A 8 8.09 14.33 -9.03
C ILE A 8 7.33 14.27 -7.72
N ALA A 9 6.30 15.09 -7.56
CA ALA A 9 5.50 15.08 -6.36
C ALA A 9 4.57 13.87 -6.41
N LEU A 10 4.77 12.94 -5.50
CA LEU A 10 3.96 11.74 -5.37
C LEU A 10 3.14 11.83 -4.11
N ARG A 11 1.99 11.16 -4.12
CA ARG A 11 1.16 11.09 -2.92
C ARG A 11 1.39 9.75 -2.25
N THR A 12 1.64 9.78 -0.95
CA THR A 12 1.89 8.58 -0.17
C THR A 12 0.74 8.36 0.81
N LEU A 13 0.15 7.18 0.76
CA LEU A 13 -0.85 6.76 1.73
C LEU A 13 -0.11 6.01 2.82
N LYS A 14 -0.25 6.47 4.07
CA LYS A 14 0.52 5.92 5.17
C LYS A 14 -0.30 5.00 6.04
N PHE A 15 0.29 3.89 6.42
CA PHE A 15 -0.34 2.85 7.21
C PHE A 15 0.56 2.47 8.37
N ILE A 16 -0.06 1.97 9.43
CA ILE A 16 0.65 1.47 10.59
C ILE A 16 0.33 -0.01 10.71
N VAL A 17 1.36 -0.83 10.87
CA VAL A 17 1.21 -2.27 11.08
C VAL A 17 1.67 -2.57 12.49
N ASP A 18 0.71 -2.84 13.37
CA ASP A 18 1.02 -3.17 14.75
C ASP A 18 0.71 -4.66 14.92
N ARG A 19 1.76 -5.45 15.08
CA ARG A 19 1.65 -6.90 15.15
C ARG A 19 0.95 -7.40 13.87
N GLN A 20 -0.26 -7.90 13.94
CA GLN A 20 -0.95 -8.43 12.78
C GLN A 20 -2.13 -7.56 12.32
N ILE A 21 -2.15 -6.31 12.73
CA ILE A 21 -3.20 -5.38 12.33
C ILE A 21 -2.59 -4.28 11.48
N VAL A 22 -3.08 -4.14 10.24
CA VAL A 22 -2.75 -3.01 9.41
C VAL A 22 -3.91 -2.02 9.46
N LYS A 23 -3.59 -0.75 9.65
CA LYS A 23 -4.63 0.29 9.73
C LYS A 23 -4.08 1.57 9.11
N LYS A 24 -4.99 2.47 8.76
CA LYS A 24 -4.62 3.77 8.23
C LYS A 24 -3.94 4.59 9.33
N ASP A 25 -2.88 5.31 8.95
CA ASP A 25 -2.27 6.25 9.87
C ASP A 25 -3.25 7.39 10.07
N PRO A 26 -3.66 7.67 11.31
CA PRO A 26 -4.67 8.70 11.55
C PRO A 26 -4.21 10.11 11.17
N THR A 27 -2.92 10.34 10.97
CA THR A 27 -2.42 11.65 10.55
C THR A 27 -2.36 11.79 9.03
N CYS A 28 -2.70 10.72 8.29
CA CYS A 28 -2.64 10.74 6.83
C CYS A 28 -4.04 10.96 6.26
N ASP A 29 -4.12 11.82 5.24
CA ASP A 29 -5.39 12.11 4.59
C ASP A 29 -5.63 11.08 3.50
N PHE A 30 -6.73 10.34 3.60
CA PHE A 30 -7.12 9.34 2.61
C PHE A 30 -8.29 9.81 1.74
N SER A 31 -8.64 11.09 1.82
CA SER A 31 -9.75 11.61 1.00
C SER A 31 -9.27 12.00 -0.38
N GLY A 32 -10.19 12.13 -1.31
CA GLY A 32 -9.86 12.65 -2.63
C GLY A 32 -9.07 11.68 -3.50
N LEU A 33 -9.16 10.38 -3.24
CA LEU A 33 -8.55 9.39 -4.12
C LEU A 33 -9.47 9.16 -5.29
N ILE A 34 -8.95 9.19 -6.49
CA ILE A 34 -9.78 9.14 -7.70
C ILE A 34 -9.42 7.90 -8.52
N VAL A 35 -10.44 7.18 -8.94
CA VAL A 35 -10.28 5.98 -9.77
C VAL A 35 -9.54 6.33 -11.05
N GLY A 36 -8.61 5.47 -11.45
CA GLY A 36 -7.87 5.64 -12.69
C GLY A 36 -6.50 6.29 -12.57
N THR A 37 -6.08 6.57 -11.35
CA THR A 37 -4.76 7.13 -11.11
C THR A 37 -3.67 6.12 -11.45
N VAL A 38 -2.60 6.57 -12.07
CA VAL A 38 -1.47 5.71 -12.47
C VAL A 38 -0.16 6.38 -12.09
N GLY A 39 0.71 5.65 -11.40
CA GLY A 39 2.08 6.09 -11.14
C GLY A 39 2.22 7.24 -10.16
N TYR A 40 1.16 7.53 -9.41
CA TYR A 40 1.13 8.69 -8.53
C TYR A 40 1.01 8.29 -7.06
N LEU A 41 0.37 7.17 -6.77
CA LEU A 41 0.09 6.77 -5.40
C LEU A 41 1.07 5.70 -4.92
N LYS A 42 1.64 5.94 -3.77
CA LYS A 42 2.48 4.97 -3.08
C LYS A 42 1.83 4.62 -1.75
N ALA A 43 2.12 3.44 -1.26
CA ALA A 43 1.74 3.03 0.08
C ALA A 43 3.01 2.91 0.90
N GLN A 44 2.98 3.39 2.12
CA GLN A 44 4.12 3.27 3.03
C GLN A 44 3.62 2.74 4.36
N PHE A 45 4.33 1.75 4.89
CA PHE A 45 3.94 1.07 6.11
C PHE A 45 5.03 1.22 7.17
N VAL A 46 4.60 1.50 8.40
CA VAL A 46 5.50 1.53 9.55
C VAL A 46 5.16 0.31 10.39
N PHE A 47 6.17 -0.49 10.70
CA PHE A 47 5.98 -1.81 11.29
C PHE A 47 6.44 -1.88 12.73
N SER A 48 5.71 -2.63 13.55
CA SER A 48 6.16 -2.96 14.89
C SER A 48 7.32 -3.95 14.80
N LYS A 49 7.98 -4.19 15.92
CA LYS A 49 9.25 -4.94 15.92
C LYS A 49 9.10 -6.39 15.48
N GLU A 50 7.91 -6.94 15.52
CA GLU A 50 7.69 -8.31 15.05
C GLU A 50 8.09 -8.50 13.60
N TRP A 51 8.14 -7.40 12.84
CA TRP A 51 8.43 -7.43 11.41
C TRP A 51 9.90 -7.21 11.08
N ASN A 52 10.75 -7.05 12.12
CA ASN A 52 12.17 -6.82 11.88
C ASN A 52 12.80 -7.99 11.14
N ASN A 53 13.64 -7.66 10.17
CA ASN A 53 14.39 -8.64 9.38
C ASN A 53 13.51 -9.50 8.46
N CYS A 54 12.27 -9.14 8.27
CA CYS A 54 11.40 -9.84 7.32
C CYS A 54 11.48 -9.19 5.96
N VAL A 55 11.39 -10.00 4.92
CA VAL A 55 11.02 -9.50 3.61
C VAL A 55 9.53 -9.19 3.70
N LYS A 56 9.14 -7.99 3.28
CA LYS A 56 7.77 -7.53 3.44
C LYS A 56 7.11 -7.34 2.09
N VAL A 57 5.89 -7.85 1.96
CA VAL A 57 5.16 -7.82 0.70
C VAL A 57 3.76 -7.30 0.95
N ALA A 58 3.30 -6.41 0.09
CA ALA A 58 1.93 -5.93 0.15
C ALA A 58 1.12 -6.64 -0.91
N GLY A 59 0.04 -7.29 -0.50
CA GLY A 59 -0.91 -7.92 -1.41
C GLY A 59 -2.07 -6.98 -1.63
N PHE A 60 -2.55 -6.94 -2.87
CA PHE A 60 -3.66 -6.08 -3.26
C PHE A 60 -4.76 -6.94 -3.85
N TYR A 61 -6.00 -6.66 -3.47
CA TYR A 61 -7.13 -7.51 -3.84
C TYR A 61 -8.32 -6.66 -4.24
N SER A 62 -9.15 -7.19 -5.15
CA SER A 62 -10.42 -6.54 -5.45
C SER A 62 -11.37 -6.72 -4.28
N ALA A 63 -12.50 -6.02 -4.31
CA ALA A 63 -13.53 -6.19 -3.30
C ALA A 63 -14.02 -7.63 -3.23
N ASN A 64 -13.93 -8.37 -4.34
CA ASN A 64 -14.36 -9.76 -4.40
C ASN A 64 -13.26 -10.76 -4.08
N GLY A 65 -12.06 -10.28 -3.74
CA GLY A 65 -10.96 -11.16 -3.38
C GLY A 65 -10.03 -11.56 -4.52
N GLU A 66 -10.26 -11.03 -5.72
CA GLU A 66 -9.36 -11.30 -6.84
C GLU A 66 -8.00 -10.68 -6.53
N GLU A 67 -6.92 -11.43 -6.77
CA GLU A 67 -5.58 -10.95 -6.46
C GLU A 67 -5.01 -10.12 -7.60
N TYR A 68 -4.40 -9.01 -7.23
CA TYR A 68 -3.61 -8.20 -8.15
C TYR A 68 -2.12 -8.49 -7.88
N PRO A 69 -1.22 -8.04 -8.76
CA PRO A 69 0.21 -8.32 -8.54
C PRO A 69 0.69 -7.78 -7.20
N PRO A 70 1.29 -8.65 -6.36
CA PRO A 70 1.82 -8.19 -5.08
C PRO A 70 3.06 -7.34 -5.28
N GLN A 71 3.37 -6.52 -4.29
CA GLN A 71 4.50 -5.59 -4.37
C GLN A 71 5.43 -5.85 -3.19
N VAL A 72 6.72 -6.05 -3.48
CA VAL A 72 7.72 -6.16 -2.43
C VAL A 72 8.02 -4.74 -1.94
N LEU A 73 8.02 -4.54 -0.63
CA LEU A 73 8.29 -3.23 -0.07
C LEU A 73 9.80 -2.96 -0.09
N ASP A 74 10.15 -1.70 -0.32
CA ASP A 74 11.55 -1.31 -0.30
C ASP A 74 12.01 -1.07 1.15
N GLU A 75 13.24 -0.57 1.32
CA GLU A 75 13.78 -0.41 2.67
C GLU A 75 13.09 0.68 3.47
N THR A 76 12.29 1.53 2.84
CA THR A 76 11.49 2.52 3.55
C THR A 76 10.11 1.98 3.90
N GLY A 77 9.82 0.72 3.54
CA GLY A 77 8.51 0.12 3.77
C GLY A 77 7.47 0.58 2.77
N SER A 78 7.89 0.93 1.56
CA SER A 78 7.00 1.55 0.57
C SER A 78 6.93 0.75 -0.72
N CYS A 79 5.84 0.93 -1.43
CA CYS A 79 5.68 0.40 -2.79
C CYS A 79 4.67 1.28 -3.53
N TYR A 80 4.66 1.15 -4.86
CA TYR A 80 3.60 1.76 -5.63
C TYR A 80 2.35 0.89 -5.51
N ILE A 81 1.19 1.53 -5.56
CA ILE A 81 -0.08 0.79 -5.56
C ILE A 81 -0.33 0.38 -7.00
N PRO A 82 -0.59 -0.92 -7.26
CA PRO A 82 -0.75 -1.40 -8.63
C PRO A 82 -1.88 -0.69 -9.38
N GLU A 83 -1.63 -0.43 -10.64
CA GLU A 83 -2.59 0.26 -11.49
C GLU A 83 -3.94 -0.45 -11.50
N LYS A 84 -3.93 -1.78 -11.53
CA LYS A 84 -5.17 -2.55 -11.57
C LYS A 84 -6.04 -2.32 -10.35
N ALA A 85 -5.43 -2.16 -9.17
CA ALA A 85 -6.18 -1.89 -7.96
C ALA A 85 -6.83 -0.51 -8.04
N LEU A 86 -6.16 0.44 -8.67
CA LEU A 86 -6.63 1.82 -8.73
C LEU A 86 -7.71 2.04 -9.79
N LYS A 87 -8.09 0.99 -10.53
CA LYS A 87 -9.18 1.10 -11.50
C LYS A 87 -10.54 0.88 -10.85
N LYS A 88 -10.59 0.50 -9.58
CA LYS A 88 -11.84 0.16 -8.90
C LYS A 88 -12.15 1.13 -7.79
N ARG A 89 -13.42 1.24 -7.43
CA ARG A 89 -13.82 2.15 -6.36
C ARG A 89 -13.35 1.69 -5.00
N SER A 90 -13.05 0.40 -4.85
CA SER A 90 -12.45 -0.07 -3.61
C SER A 90 -11.51 -1.22 -3.91
N PHE A 91 -10.51 -1.36 -3.05
CA PHE A 91 -9.59 -2.48 -3.09
C PHE A 91 -9.10 -2.72 -1.67
N LYS A 92 -8.50 -3.88 -1.46
CA LYS A 92 -8.03 -4.24 -0.12
C LYS A 92 -6.53 -4.47 -0.16
N ILE A 93 -5.89 -4.19 0.98
CA ILE A 93 -4.46 -4.38 1.15
C ILE A 93 -4.24 -5.30 2.33
N GLN A 94 -3.32 -6.25 2.17
CA GLN A 94 -2.87 -7.13 3.23
C GLN A 94 -1.36 -7.19 3.15
N VAL A 95 -0.68 -7.21 4.31
CA VAL A 95 0.78 -7.21 4.30
C VAL A 95 1.27 -8.52 4.89
N PHE A 96 2.35 -9.03 4.32
CA PHE A 96 2.96 -10.28 4.72
C PHE A 96 4.42 -10.07 5.02
N GLY A 97 4.92 -10.68 6.09
CA GLY A 97 6.33 -10.68 6.41
C GLY A 97 6.85 -12.09 6.45
N LYS A 98 8.07 -12.28 5.96
CA LYS A 98 8.64 -13.60 5.91
C LYS A 98 10.14 -13.57 6.20
N ARG A 99 10.59 -14.51 6.99
CA ARG A 99 11.99 -14.83 7.15
C ARG A 99 12.05 -16.30 7.49
N GLU A 100 13.24 -16.84 7.58
CA GLU A 100 13.34 -18.30 7.76
C GLU A 100 12.58 -18.77 8.99
N GLY A 101 11.65 -19.69 8.79
CA GLY A 101 10.86 -20.25 9.86
C GLY A 101 9.81 -19.32 10.44
N TYR A 102 9.49 -18.22 9.72
CA TYR A 102 8.64 -17.19 10.30
C TYR A 102 7.80 -16.56 9.19
N PHE A 103 6.50 -16.52 9.37
CA PHE A 103 5.59 -15.91 8.41
C PHE A 103 4.49 -15.21 9.18
N ILE A 104 4.29 -13.93 8.91
CA ILE A 104 3.31 -13.13 9.64
C ILE A 104 2.44 -12.36 8.65
N PRO A 105 1.12 -12.65 8.60
CA PRO A 105 0.18 -11.89 7.79
C PRO A 105 -0.59 -10.88 8.65
N THR A 106 -1.18 -9.89 8.00
CA THR A 106 -2.10 -8.98 8.67
C THR A 106 -3.53 -9.27 8.23
N ASN A 107 -4.47 -8.54 8.80
CA ASN A 107 -5.83 -8.44 8.30
C ASN A 107 -5.79 -7.74 6.94
N LYS A 108 -6.94 -7.67 6.27
CA LYS A 108 -7.10 -6.88 5.05
C LYS A 108 -7.78 -5.57 5.39
N ILE A 109 -7.27 -4.48 4.84
CA ILE A 109 -7.88 -3.17 5.05
C ILE A 109 -8.42 -2.67 3.72
N GLU A 110 -9.60 -2.09 3.75
CA GLU A 110 -10.24 -1.59 2.54
C GLU A 110 -9.94 -0.13 2.31
N ILE A 111 -9.59 0.21 1.07
CA ILE A 111 -9.36 1.58 0.63
C ILE A 111 -10.43 1.90 -0.41
N THR A 112 -11.07 3.06 -0.27
CA THR A 112 -12.11 3.48 -1.20
C THR A 112 -11.65 4.69 -1.98
N GLN A 113 -12.13 4.80 -3.21
CA GLN A 113 -11.81 5.91 -4.10
C GLN A 113 -13.10 6.50 -4.64
N ASP A 114 -13.04 7.78 -4.98
CA ASP A 114 -14.16 8.42 -5.64
C ASP A 114 -14.16 7.99 -7.10
N GLY A 115 -15.34 7.88 -7.69
CA GLY A 115 -15.45 7.49 -9.08
C GLY A 115 -14.84 8.52 -9.99
N GLY A 116 -13.96 8.06 -10.85
CA GLY A 116 -13.39 8.94 -11.85
C GLY A 116 -14.46 9.32 -12.84
N ARG A 117 -14.35 10.50 -13.35
CA ARG A 117 -15.28 10.87 -14.35
C ARG A 117 -14.62 10.91 -15.59
N ILE A 118 -15.23 10.51 -16.50
CA ILE A 118 -14.55 10.46 -17.75
C ILE A 118 -15.21 11.31 -18.75
#